data_a5a8ea0b0fe18edfd2887942d911f5d8
#
_entry.id   a5a8ea0b0fe18edfd2887942d911f5d8
#
_cell.length_a   1.000
_cell.length_b   1.000
_cell.length_c   1.000
_cell.angle_alpha   90.00
_cell.angle_beta   90.00
_cell.angle_gamma   90.00
#
_symmetry.space_group_name_H-M   'P 1'
#
loop_
_entity.id
_entity.type
_entity.pdbx_description
1 polymer ?
#
loop_
_entity_poly.entity_id
_entity_poly.type
_entity_poly.pdbx_seq_one_letter_code
_entity_poly.pdbx_strand_id
1 'polypeptide(L)'
;VYTPHTAHDIEAMLRVIGVDALDDLVRVPDAIALREPVEVTPRLSEIEIAERFAGFAERTTAGSYTSFLGAGAYRHYIPPVVGAIAMRGEFLTSYTPYQAEVSQGYLQAIYEWQTYIALLSGLDVANASVYDGATALAEAAIMAVNATGRKAVLISRAVHPNYRTVLRTYAEGLELVVDELPYGADGRTDLRSLDAALADQRYAAVVVQSPNFFGAIDALPPGVADRIKATKTVVIGVVAEAMSLAALAAPATWGAEICAGEAQSFGNAIAYGGPHVGFIAATNAHLRRIPGRLVGKSVDGEGRTAYVLTLQAREQHIRREKATSNICTNQAHCALCATVYLAALGKTGLRDCAALNVARTHELRTKVAQLDGYSVRFAAPAFNEVAVRVPGRGADVLSALERKQILGGVALGRWYPELDDCILMTATEVTSAADIDRLVTALSEIPVRAAARV
;
A
#
# COMPACT_ATOMS: atom_id res chain seq x y z
N VAL A 1 7.90 -29.83 27.86
CA VAL A 1 9.05 -30.04 26.98
C VAL A 1 8.60 -30.87 25.79
N TYR A 2 8.84 -30.40 24.59
CA TYR A 2 8.38 -31.08 23.35
C TYR A 2 9.29 -32.22 22.89
N THR A 3 10.51 -32.32 23.42
CA THR A 3 11.46 -33.37 23.09
C THR A 3 11.21 -34.57 24.02
N PRO A 4 10.92 -35.75 23.50
CA PRO A 4 10.62 -36.93 24.30
C PRO A 4 11.86 -37.61 24.90
N HIS A 5 13.07 -37.19 24.50
CA HIS A 5 14.31 -37.77 24.92
C HIS A 5 14.67 -37.38 26.36
N THR A 6 14.95 -38.37 27.17
CA THR A 6 15.49 -38.21 28.54
C THR A 6 17.00 -37.95 28.49
N ALA A 7 17.59 -37.49 29.61
CA ALA A 7 19.04 -37.34 29.71
C ALA A 7 19.78 -38.64 29.38
N HIS A 8 19.24 -39.80 29.83
CA HIS A 8 19.79 -41.13 29.55
C HIS A 8 19.75 -41.47 28.05
N ASP A 9 18.67 -41.10 27.35
CA ASP A 9 18.58 -41.32 25.90
C ASP A 9 19.63 -40.46 25.17
N ILE A 10 19.80 -39.21 25.60
CA ILE A 10 20.81 -38.30 25.02
C ILE A 10 22.22 -38.84 25.23
N GLU A 11 22.56 -39.32 26.44
CA GLU A 11 23.85 -39.92 26.73
C GLU A 11 24.09 -41.23 25.90
N ALA A 12 23.05 -42.02 25.70
CA ALA A 12 23.15 -43.21 24.86
C ALA A 12 23.40 -42.87 23.39
N MET A 13 22.75 -41.82 22.89
CA MET A 13 22.97 -41.32 21.52
C MET A 13 24.38 -40.75 21.33
N LEU A 14 24.86 -39.91 22.28
CA LEU A 14 26.21 -39.33 22.23
C LEU A 14 27.28 -40.43 22.23
N ARG A 15 27.13 -41.47 23.04
CA ARG A 15 28.03 -42.65 23.05
C ARG A 15 28.09 -43.37 21.70
N VAL A 16 26.94 -43.52 21.03
CA VAL A 16 26.90 -44.14 19.70
C VAL A 16 27.59 -43.26 18.63
N ILE A 17 27.43 -41.95 18.76
CA ILE A 17 28.08 -40.96 17.84
C ILE A 17 29.57 -40.84 18.13
N GLY A 18 30.01 -41.10 19.37
CA GLY A 18 31.41 -41.04 19.79
C GLY A 18 31.84 -39.63 20.21
N VAL A 19 30.92 -38.85 20.82
CA VAL A 19 31.16 -37.53 21.41
C VAL A 19 30.67 -37.48 22.84
N ASP A 20 31.24 -36.58 23.67
CA ASP A 20 30.92 -36.47 25.07
C ASP A 20 29.77 -35.52 25.38
N ALA A 21 29.56 -34.51 24.56
CA ALA A 21 28.55 -33.48 24.76
C ALA A 21 27.82 -33.12 23.44
N LEU A 22 26.62 -32.53 23.55
CA LEU A 22 25.88 -32.00 22.40
C LEU A 22 26.65 -30.90 21.67
N ASP A 23 27.40 -30.08 22.41
CA ASP A 23 28.21 -29.00 21.86
C ASP A 23 29.34 -29.50 20.94
N ASP A 24 29.80 -30.73 21.12
CA ASP A 24 30.80 -31.37 20.26
C ASP A 24 30.26 -31.66 18.86
N LEU A 25 28.95 -31.68 18.69
CA LEU A 25 28.28 -31.89 17.38
C LEU A 25 28.23 -30.60 16.55
N VAL A 26 28.36 -29.43 17.21
CA VAL A 26 28.28 -28.12 16.56
C VAL A 26 29.68 -27.50 16.49
N ARG A 27 30.34 -27.66 15.34
CA ARG A 27 31.65 -27.06 15.11
C ARG A 27 31.52 -25.63 14.58
N VAL A 28 31.58 -24.66 15.47
CA VAL A 28 31.67 -23.25 15.09
C VAL A 28 33.16 -22.87 14.98
N PRO A 29 33.62 -22.31 13.82
CA PRO A 29 35.00 -21.85 13.72
C PRO A 29 35.33 -20.82 14.81
N ASP A 30 36.50 -20.93 15.45
CA ASP A 30 36.92 -20.05 16.56
C ASP A 30 36.84 -18.56 16.22
N ALA A 31 37.07 -18.19 14.97
CA ALA A 31 37.02 -16.81 14.50
C ALA A 31 35.62 -16.16 14.58
N ILE A 32 34.56 -16.97 14.63
CA ILE A 32 33.16 -16.51 14.66
C ILE A 32 32.40 -17.07 15.87
N ALA A 33 33.04 -17.90 16.69
CA ALA A 33 32.43 -18.46 17.89
C ALA A 33 32.16 -17.36 18.91
N LEU A 34 30.89 -17.24 19.33
CA LEU A 34 30.52 -16.37 20.43
C LEU A 34 31.00 -17.00 21.74
N ARG A 35 31.97 -16.36 22.41
CA ARG A 35 32.60 -16.86 23.63
C ARG A 35 31.85 -16.42 24.90
N GLU A 36 31.13 -15.33 24.81
CA GLU A 36 30.33 -14.79 25.88
C GLU A 36 28.84 -15.11 25.66
N PRO A 37 28.08 -15.49 26.69
CA PRO A 37 26.64 -15.66 26.56
C PRO A 37 25.95 -14.38 26.04
N VAL A 38 25.01 -14.50 25.14
CA VAL A 38 24.18 -13.35 24.75
C VAL A 38 23.34 -12.91 25.94
N GLU A 39 23.47 -11.66 26.35
CA GLU A 39 22.59 -11.08 27.34
C GLU A 39 21.15 -10.97 26.80
N VAL A 40 20.31 -11.91 27.20
CA VAL A 40 18.87 -11.89 26.90
C VAL A 40 18.09 -11.60 28.18
N THR A 41 16.96 -10.95 28.02
CA THR A 41 16.04 -10.73 29.15
C THR A 41 15.68 -12.07 29.79
N PRO A 42 15.79 -12.23 31.12
CA PRO A 42 15.36 -13.44 31.83
C PRO A 42 13.90 -13.78 31.50
N ARG A 43 13.57 -15.07 31.64
CA ARG A 43 12.18 -15.53 31.47
C ARG A 43 11.26 -14.75 32.43
N LEU A 44 10.21 -14.18 31.84
CA LEU A 44 9.17 -13.45 32.58
C LEU A 44 7.91 -14.32 32.68
N SER A 45 7.16 -14.13 33.75
CA SER A 45 5.80 -14.64 33.88
C SER A 45 4.83 -13.83 33.00
N GLU A 46 3.64 -14.36 32.77
CA GLU A 46 2.60 -13.67 32.00
C GLU A 46 2.25 -12.29 32.59
N ILE A 47 2.16 -12.19 33.92
CA ILE A 47 1.88 -10.94 34.64
C ILE A 47 2.99 -9.93 34.38
N GLU A 48 4.27 -10.31 34.53
CA GLU A 48 5.41 -9.40 34.28
C GLU A 48 5.49 -8.96 32.81
N ILE A 49 5.12 -9.84 31.87
CA ILE A 49 5.01 -9.49 30.44
C ILE A 49 3.90 -8.44 30.25
N ALA A 50 2.72 -8.67 30.82
CA ALA A 50 1.58 -7.76 30.72
C ALA A 50 1.92 -6.38 31.30
N GLU A 51 2.54 -6.31 32.47
CA GLU A 51 3.01 -5.07 33.12
C GLU A 51 4.04 -4.34 32.25
N ARG A 52 5.01 -5.06 31.70
CA ARG A 52 6.04 -4.49 30.83
C ARG A 52 5.45 -3.87 29.57
N PHE A 53 4.51 -4.57 28.91
CA PHE A 53 3.83 -4.05 27.73
C PHE A 53 2.85 -2.92 28.04
N ALA A 54 2.20 -2.93 29.20
CA ALA A 54 1.41 -1.79 29.69
C ALA A 54 2.28 -0.54 29.82
N GLY A 55 3.48 -0.67 30.40
CA GLY A 55 4.45 0.44 30.50
C GLY A 55 4.95 0.92 29.14
N PHE A 56 5.02 0.09 28.10
CA PHE A 56 5.29 0.53 26.73
C PHE A 56 4.10 1.30 26.15
N ALA A 57 2.86 0.82 26.37
CA ALA A 57 1.65 1.47 25.91
C ALA A 57 1.49 2.88 26.53
N GLU A 58 1.72 3.04 27.82
CA GLU A 58 1.68 4.34 28.53
C GLU A 58 2.65 5.37 27.95
N ARG A 59 3.82 4.93 27.49
CA ARG A 59 4.83 5.80 26.85
C ARG A 59 4.51 6.14 25.40
N THR A 60 3.56 5.43 24.78
CA THR A 60 3.15 5.65 23.40
C THR A 60 2.11 6.76 23.34
N THR A 61 2.54 7.98 23.07
CA THR A 61 1.69 9.17 23.08
C THR A 61 1.04 9.51 21.73
N ALA A 62 1.38 8.79 20.66
CA ALA A 62 0.88 9.09 19.31
C ALA A 62 -0.65 9.15 19.20
N GLY A 63 -1.38 8.36 20.02
CA GLY A 63 -2.85 8.35 20.07
C GLY A 63 -3.47 9.63 20.63
N SER A 64 -2.71 10.47 21.36
CA SER A 64 -3.18 11.76 21.89
C SER A 64 -3.00 12.93 20.92
N TYR A 65 -2.33 12.71 19.80
CA TYR A 65 -2.10 13.73 18.79
C TYR A 65 -3.27 13.83 17.81
N THR A 66 -3.65 15.05 17.46
CA THR A 66 -4.50 15.30 16.29
C THR A 66 -3.66 15.07 15.03
N SER A 67 -4.11 14.21 14.11
CA SER A 67 -3.29 13.78 12.98
C SER A 67 -3.91 14.14 11.65
N PHE A 68 -3.10 14.76 10.79
CA PHE A 68 -3.34 15.04 9.37
C PHE A 68 -2.31 14.32 8.49
N LEU A 69 -1.74 13.23 9.01
CA LEU A 69 -0.84 12.36 8.25
C LEU A 69 -1.60 11.54 7.21
N GLY A 70 -0.96 11.33 6.06
CA GLY A 70 -1.42 10.51 4.97
C GLY A 70 -0.23 10.02 4.16
N ALA A 71 -0.12 10.46 2.89
CA ALA A 71 0.99 10.12 2.01
C ALA A 71 1.15 8.61 1.80
N GLY A 72 0.05 7.91 1.52
CA GLY A 72 0.02 6.50 1.17
C GLY A 72 -0.42 5.55 2.29
N ALA A 73 -0.64 6.05 3.51
CA ALA A 73 -1.28 5.30 4.59
C ALA A 73 -2.26 6.21 5.34
N TYR A 74 -3.50 5.79 5.46
CA TYR A 74 -4.59 6.67 5.86
C TYR A 74 -5.37 6.14 7.05
N ARG A 75 -5.76 7.05 7.96
CA ARG A 75 -6.63 6.71 9.08
C ARG A 75 -8.08 6.73 8.60
N HIS A 76 -8.72 5.57 8.66
CA HIS A 76 -10.16 5.40 8.42
C HIS A 76 -10.82 4.73 9.62
N TYR A 77 -12.13 4.88 9.74
CA TYR A 77 -12.89 4.14 10.73
C TYR A 77 -12.99 2.67 10.33
N ILE A 78 -12.59 1.80 11.24
CA ILE A 78 -12.67 0.35 11.05
C ILE A 78 -13.81 -0.19 11.92
N PRO A 79 -14.92 -0.65 11.33
CA PRO A 79 -16.02 -1.23 12.09
C PRO A 79 -15.55 -2.45 12.90
N PRO A 80 -16.00 -2.59 14.18
CA PRO A 80 -15.60 -3.72 15.04
C PRO A 80 -15.85 -5.10 14.44
N VAL A 81 -16.84 -5.25 13.56
CA VAL A 81 -17.14 -6.50 12.86
C VAL A 81 -15.96 -7.01 12.02
N VAL A 82 -15.10 -6.13 11.51
CA VAL A 82 -13.91 -6.52 10.74
C VAL A 82 -13.00 -7.38 11.62
N GLY A 83 -12.61 -6.89 12.79
CA GLY A 83 -11.80 -7.66 13.72
C GLY A 83 -12.51 -8.90 14.26
N ALA A 84 -13.81 -8.79 14.58
CA ALA A 84 -14.58 -9.91 15.10
C ALA A 84 -14.64 -11.10 14.13
N ILE A 85 -14.71 -10.86 12.83
CA ILE A 85 -14.72 -11.93 11.82
C ILE A 85 -13.30 -12.37 11.49
N ALA A 86 -12.37 -11.46 11.27
CA ALA A 86 -11.01 -11.79 10.85
C ALA A 86 -10.24 -12.58 11.92
N MET A 87 -10.55 -12.40 13.20
CA MET A 87 -9.93 -13.11 14.32
C MET A 87 -10.56 -14.48 14.63
N ARG A 88 -11.56 -14.92 13.87
CA ARG A 88 -12.13 -16.26 14.05
C ARG A 88 -11.10 -17.33 13.69
N GLY A 89 -11.08 -18.40 14.45
CA GLY A 89 -10.12 -19.51 14.29
C GLY A 89 -10.12 -20.11 12.88
N GLU A 90 -11.28 -20.15 12.23
CA GLU A 90 -11.45 -20.68 10.87
C GLU A 90 -10.63 -19.91 9.82
N PHE A 91 -10.38 -18.63 10.04
CA PHE A 91 -9.56 -17.80 9.17
C PHE A 91 -8.13 -17.64 9.71
N LEU A 92 -7.99 -17.38 11.02
CA LEU A 92 -6.71 -17.01 11.64
C LEU A 92 -5.68 -18.15 11.58
N THR A 93 -6.12 -19.39 11.69
CA THR A 93 -5.23 -20.58 11.65
C THR A 93 -4.87 -21.02 10.23
N SER A 94 -5.50 -20.45 9.21
CA SER A 94 -5.23 -20.77 7.81
C SER A 94 -4.00 -20.02 7.30
N TYR A 95 -2.98 -20.76 6.83
CA TYR A 95 -1.80 -20.13 6.21
C TYR A 95 -2.00 -19.88 4.72
N THR A 96 -2.23 -20.95 3.97
CA THR A 96 -2.47 -20.89 2.53
C THR A 96 -3.48 -21.98 2.17
N PRO A 97 -4.49 -21.69 1.33
CA PRO A 97 -5.52 -22.64 0.95
C PRO A 97 -5.04 -23.64 -0.11
N TYR A 98 -3.99 -24.43 0.18
CA TYR A 98 -3.44 -25.41 -0.75
C TYR A 98 -4.42 -26.55 -1.06
N GLN A 99 -5.16 -27.01 -0.05
CA GLN A 99 -6.18 -28.05 -0.21
C GLN A 99 -7.55 -27.37 -0.32
N ALA A 100 -8.08 -27.32 -1.53
CA ALA A 100 -9.36 -26.67 -1.80
C ALA A 100 -10.51 -27.29 -0.99
N GLU A 101 -10.47 -28.60 -0.77
CA GLU A 101 -11.51 -29.38 -0.09
C GLU A 101 -11.76 -28.90 1.34
N VAL A 102 -10.72 -28.47 2.05
CA VAL A 102 -10.80 -28.02 3.46
C VAL A 102 -10.74 -26.50 3.62
N SER A 103 -10.63 -25.76 2.52
CA SER A 103 -10.42 -24.31 2.53
C SER A 103 -11.49 -23.53 1.76
N GLN A 104 -12.66 -24.12 1.55
CA GLN A 104 -13.70 -23.53 0.68
C GLN A 104 -14.14 -22.14 1.15
N GLY A 105 -14.39 -21.94 2.44
CA GLY A 105 -14.79 -20.63 2.98
C GLY A 105 -13.71 -19.56 2.81
N TYR A 106 -12.45 -19.93 2.98
CA TYR A 106 -11.33 -19.01 2.80
C TYR A 106 -11.09 -18.66 1.32
N LEU A 107 -11.17 -19.65 0.43
CA LEU A 107 -11.12 -19.44 -1.01
C LEU A 107 -12.28 -18.57 -1.51
N GLN A 108 -13.49 -18.76 -0.97
CA GLN A 108 -14.62 -17.89 -1.26
C GLN A 108 -14.34 -16.46 -0.85
N ALA A 109 -13.83 -16.20 0.35
CA ALA A 109 -13.49 -14.86 0.80
C ALA A 109 -12.46 -14.18 -0.12
N ILE A 110 -11.43 -14.91 -0.59
CA ILE A 110 -10.48 -14.41 -1.58
C ILE A 110 -11.15 -14.11 -2.92
N TYR A 111 -12.06 -14.97 -3.37
CA TYR A 111 -12.80 -14.74 -4.61
C TYR A 111 -13.69 -13.49 -4.52
N GLU A 112 -14.31 -13.25 -3.37
CA GLU A 112 -15.08 -12.05 -3.08
C GLU A 112 -14.19 -10.80 -3.08
N TRP A 113 -13.00 -10.86 -2.47
CA TRP A 113 -11.98 -9.81 -2.57
C TRP A 113 -11.65 -9.46 -4.01
N GLN A 114 -11.31 -10.46 -4.83
CA GLN A 114 -11.02 -10.28 -6.26
C GLN A 114 -12.19 -9.60 -6.99
N THR A 115 -13.42 -10.00 -6.65
CA THR A 115 -14.63 -9.43 -7.23
C THR A 115 -14.79 -7.96 -6.86
N TYR A 116 -14.61 -7.59 -5.58
CA TYR A 116 -14.69 -6.19 -5.15
C TYR A 116 -13.64 -5.32 -5.85
N ILE A 117 -12.41 -5.78 -5.92
CA ILE A 117 -11.33 -5.01 -6.58
C ILE A 117 -11.60 -4.87 -8.09
N ALA A 118 -12.06 -5.92 -8.76
CA ALA A 118 -12.43 -5.86 -10.16
C ALA A 118 -13.58 -4.85 -10.40
N LEU A 119 -14.62 -4.89 -9.57
CA LEU A 119 -15.76 -3.96 -9.65
C LEU A 119 -15.35 -2.50 -9.41
N LEU A 120 -14.52 -2.24 -8.38
CA LEU A 120 -14.09 -0.90 -8.03
C LEU A 120 -13.13 -0.30 -9.06
N SER A 121 -12.24 -1.11 -9.63
CA SER A 121 -11.32 -0.68 -10.68
C SER A 121 -11.97 -0.60 -12.06
N GLY A 122 -13.12 -1.27 -12.26
CA GLY A 122 -13.81 -1.41 -13.54
C GLY A 122 -13.11 -2.36 -14.51
N LEU A 123 -12.14 -3.18 -14.01
CA LEU A 123 -11.38 -4.13 -14.81
C LEU A 123 -11.94 -5.55 -14.68
N ASP A 124 -11.51 -6.45 -15.56
CA ASP A 124 -12.15 -7.77 -15.70
C ASP A 124 -11.78 -8.74 -14.58
N VAL A 125 -10.54 -8.65 -14.07
CA VAL A 125 -9.99 -9.59 -13.08
C VAL A 125 -9.09 -8.88 -12.08
N ALA A 126 -8.99 -9.43 -10.86
CA ALA A 126 -8.03 -9.01 -9.86
C ALA A 126 -7.36 -10.23 -9.21
N ASN A 127 -6.14 -10.05 -8.69
CA ASN A 127 -5.42 -11.09 -7.97
C ASN A 127 -5.87 -11.21 -6.50
N ALA A 128 -5.43 -12.29 -5.85
CA ALA A 128 -5.72 -12.55 -4.44
C ALA A 128 -5.02 -11.58 -3.46
N SER A 129 -4.21 -10.70 -3.89
CA SER A 129 -3.41 -9.62 -3.32
C SER A 129 -1.91 -9.78 -3.58
N VAL A 130 -1.18 -8.71 -3.31
CA VAL A 130 0.28 -8.66 -3.18
C VAL A 130 0.64 -7.92 -1.89
N TYR A 131 1.93 -7.72 -1.60
CA TYR A 131 2.37 -7.20 -0.29
C TYR A 131 1.85 -5.80 0.01
N ASP A 132 1.98 -4.88 -0.93
CA ASP A 132 1.57 -3.48 -0.85
C ASP A 132 1.41 -2.84 -2.23
N GLY A 133 0.94 -1.60 -2.27
CA GLY A 133 0.72 -0.86 -3.52
C GLY A 133 2.00 -0.56 -4.30
N ALA A 134 3.14 -0.38 -3.63
CA ALA A 134 4.41 -0.13 -4.31
C ALA A 134 4.91 -1.39 -5.02
N THR A 135 4.81 -2.55 -4.37
CA THR A 135 5.06 -3.86 -4.98
C THR A 135 4.08 -4.11 -6.13
N ALA A 136 2.79 -3.77 -5.94
CA ALA A 136 1.78 -3.91 -6.99
C ALA A 136 2.16 -3.11 -8.25
N LEU A 137 2.66 -1.88 -8.10
CA LEU A 137 3.12 -1.08 -9.24
C LEU A 137 4.32 -1.70 -9.93
N ALA A 138 5.33 -2.16 -9.18
CA ALA A 138 6.52 -2.79 -9.75
C ALA A 138 6.15 -4.03 -10.57
N GLU A 139 5.30 -4.89 -10.01
CA GLU A 139 4.80 -6.08 -10.68
C GLU A 139 3.92 -5.75 -11.91
N ALA A 140 3.07 -4.71 -11.84
CA ALA A 140 2.27 -4.24 -12.98
C ALA A 140 3.17 -3.74 -14.12
N ALA A 141 4.27 -3.07 -13.81
CA ALA A 141 5.25 -2.66 -14.81
C ALA A 141 5.93 -3.87 -15.47
N ILE A 142 6.30 -4.89 -14.69
CA ILE A 142 6.85 -6.16 -15.20
C ILE A 142 5.81 -6.87 -16.10
N MET A 143 4.52 -6.87 -15.73
CA MET A 143 3.46 -7.39 -16.58
C MET A 143 3.44 -6.72 -17.95
N ALA A 144 3.55 -5.38 -17.98
CA ALA A 144 3.57 -4.61 -19.23
C ALA A 144 4.85 -4.89 -20.06
N VAL A 145 6.01 -5.00 -19.41
CA VAL A 145 7.27 -5.42 -20.04
C VAL A 145 7.12 -6.80 -20.69
N ASN A 146 6.57 -7.76 -19.96
CA ASN A 146 6.33 -9.13 -20.46
C ASN A 146 5.25 -9.19 -21.57
N ALA A 147 4.33 -8.23 -21.59
CA ALA A 147 3.29 -8.15 -22.63
C ALA A 147 3.81 -7.55 -23.93
N THR A 148 4.72 -6.58 -23.86
CA THR A 148 5.18 -5.78 -25.01
C THR A 148 6.57 -6.18 -25.50
N GLY A 149 7.39 -6.83 -24.67
CA GLY A 149 8.79 -7.11 -24.93
C GLY A 149 9.71 -5.88 -24.85
N ARG A 150 9.19 -4.72 -24.39
CA ARG A 150 9.94 -3.46 -24.29
C ARG A 150 10.52 -3.30 -22.90
N LYS A 151 11.68 -2.65 -22.78
CA LYS A 151 12.43 -2.53 -21.52
C LYS A 151 12.43 -1.11 -20.92
N ALA A 152 11.43 -0.30 -21.23
CA ALA A 152 11.31 1.04 -20.65
C ALA A 152 9.89 1.30 -20.13
N VAL A 153 9.78 2.06 -19.04
CA VAL A 153 8.54 2.48 -18.41
C VAL A 153 8.55 4.01 -18.29
N LEU A 154 7.48 4.66 -18.67
CA LEU A 154 7.29 6.11 -18.53
C LEU A 154 6.32 6.36 -17.36
N ILE A 155 6.82 6.95 -16.28
CA ILE A 155 6.04 7.18 -15.06
C ILE A 155 5.86 8.65 -14.76
N SER A 156 4.65 9.05 -14.32
CA SER A 156 4.45 10.42 -13.85
C SER A 156 5.24 10.70 -12.58
N ARG A 157 5.88 11.86 -12.51
CA ARG A 157 6.55 12.36 -11.30
C ARG A 157 5.56 12.65 -10.16
N ALA A 158 4.27 12.77 -10.47
CA ALA A 158 3.19 12.88 -9.49
C ALA A 158 2.75 11.54 -8.87
N VAL A 159 3.29 10.40 -9.33
CA VAL A 159 3.13 9.10 -8.66
C VAL A 159 3.88 9.12 -7.34
N HIS A 160 3.35 8.45 -6.33
CA HIS A 160 3.91 8.34 -4.99
C HIS A 160 5.42 8.07 -5.02
N PRO A 161 6.26 8.89 -4.35
CA PRO A 161 7.72 8.81 -4.48
C PRO A 161 8.29 7.47 -4.03
N ASN A 162 7.75 6.86 -2.95
CA ASN A 162 8.19 5.53 -2.53
C ASN A 162 7.85 4.46 -3.58
N TYR A 163 6.70 4.57 -4.25
CA TYR A 163 6.32 3.64 -5.34
C TYR A 163 7.30 3.75 -6.51
N ARG A 164 7.68 4.98 -6.87
CA ARG A 164 8.71 5.21 -7.90
C ARG A 164 10.08 4.65 -7.49
N THR A 165 10.44 4.75 -6.21
CA THR A 165 11.69 4.19 -5.68
C THR A 165 11.68 2.66 -5.74
N VAL A 166 10.60 2.00 -5.30
CA VAL A 166 10.46 0.54 -5.38
C VAL A 166 10.51 0.08 -6.82
N LEU A 167 9.79 0.75 -7.74
CA LEU A 167 9.86 0.42 -9.17
C LEU A 167 11.30 0.51 -9.71
N ARG A 168 12.08 1.54 -9.33
CA ARG A 168 13.48 1.65 -9.73
C ARG A 168 14.34 0.53 -9.18
N THR A 169 14.12 0.11 -7.92
CA THR A 169 14.83 -1.04 -7.33
C THR A 169 14.59 -2.33 -8.12
N TYR A 170 13.35 -2.60 -8.52
CA TYR A 170 13.02 -3.73 -9.38
C TYR A 170 13.63 -3.58 -10.79
N ALA A 171 13.55 -2.37 -11.33
CA ALA A 171 14.05 -2.06 -12.67
C ALA A 171 15.56 -2.26 -12.80
N GLU A 172 16.35 -1.90 -11.78
CA GLU A 172 17.79 -2.11 -11.74
C GLU A 172 18.16 -3.59 -11.91
N GLY A 173 17.50 -4.48 -11.14
CA GLY A 173 17.74 -5.93 -11.24
C GLY A 173 17.28 -6.56 -12.56
N LEU A 174 16.39 -5.90 -13.30
CA LEU A 174 15.81 -6.37 -14.57
C LEU A 174 16.35 -5.62 -15.80
N GLU A 175 17.31 -4.70 -15.61
CA GLU A 175 17.84 -3.82 -16.66
C GLU A 175 16.74 -3.04 -17.39
N LEU A 176 15.76 -2.51 -16.64
CA LEU A 176 14.71 -1.69 -17.19
C LEU A 176 15.03 -0.21 -17.03
N VAL A 177 14.61 0.58 -18.01
CA VAL A 177 14.70 2.06 -17.95
C VAL A 177 13.41 2.63 -17.37
N VAL A 178 13.51 3.53 -16.41
CA VAL A 178 12.38 4.25 -15.81
C VAL A 178 12.56 5.74 -16.06
N ASP A 179 11.81 6.27 -17.02
CA ASP A 179 11.79 7.71 -17.33
C ASP A 179 10.59 8.38 -16.68
N GLU A 180 10.72 9.68 -16.38
CA GLU A 180 9.69 10.44 -15.72
C GLU A 180 9.03 11.48 -16.63
N LEU A 181 7.68 11.55 -16.58
CA LEU A 181 6.91 12.69 -17.03
C LEU A 181 6.83 13.74 -15.89
N PRO A 182 7.06 15.01 -16.14
CA PRO A 182 6.91 16.05 -15.12
C PRO A 182 5.44 16.18 -14.68
N TYR A 183 5.22 16.93 -13.60
CA TYR A 183 3.90 17.44 -13.22
C TYR A 183 3.75 18.91 -13.60
N GLY A 184 2.50 19.32 -13.89
CA GLY A 184 2.14 20.66 -14.28
C GLY A 184 1.94 21.61 -13.08
N ALA A 185 1.65 22.87 -13.39
CA ALA A 185 1.41 23.92 -12.39
C ALA A 185 0.20 23.63 -11.49
N ASP A 186 -0.75 22.85 -11.96
CA ASP A 186 -1.95 22.43 -11.24
C ASP A 186 -1.76 21.13 -10.39
N GLY A 187 -0.57 20.52 -10.46
CA GLY A 187 -0.20 19.33 -9.73
C GLY A 187 -0.54 18.00 -10.44
N ARG A 188 -1.11 18.04 -11.62
CA ARG A 188 -1.38 16.84 -12.44
C ARG A 188 -0.19 16.48 -13.31
N THR A 189 -0.21 15.27 -13.87
CA THR A 189 0.76 14.81 -14.86
C THR A 189 0.78 15.76 -16.07
N ASP A 190 1.96 16.25 -16.43
CA ASP A 190 2.12 17.09 -17.61
C ASP A 190 2.19 16.27 -18.88
N LEU A 191 1.10 16.26 -19.63
CA LEU A 191 0.97 15.47 -20.84
C LEU A 191 1.51 16.16 -22.12
N ARG A 192 2.06 17.38 -22.01
CA ARG A 192 2.55 18.14 -23.18
C ARG A 192 3.71 17.45 -23.90
N SER A 193 4.56 16.73 -23.15
CA SER A 193 5.69 15.96 -23.70
C SER A 193 5.36 14.49 -24.01
N LEU A 194 4.14 14.05 -23.77
CA LEU A 194 3.75 12.66 -23.90
C LEU A 194 3.92 12.11 -25.32
N ASP A 195 3.41 12.82 -26.31
CA ASP A 195 3.45 12.35 -27.72
C ASP A 195 4.91 12.28 -28.23
N ALA A 196 5.76 13.24 -27.85
CA ALA A 196 7.18 13.22 -28.16
C ALA A 196 7.90 12.03 -27.47
N ALA A 197 7.55 11.76 -26.22
CA ALA A 197 8.10 10.60 -25.49
C ALA A 197 7.69 9.27 -26.10
N LEU A 198 6.49 9.16 -26.66
CA LEU A 198 5.97 7.94 -27.27
C LEU A 198 6.42 7.71 -28.72
N ALA A 199 7.05 8.68 -29.36
CA ALA A 199 7.34 8.66 -30.81
C ALA A 199 8.25 7.48 -31.22
N ASP A 200 9.25 7.13 -30.43
CA ASP A 200 10.18 6.02 -30.68
C ASP A 200 9.65 4.65 -30.19
N GLN A 201 8.45 4.59 -29.65
CA GLN A 201 7.72 3.40 -29.23
C GLN A 201 8.52 2.47 -28.28
N ARG A 202 9.42 3.00 -27.48
CA ARG A 202 10.29 2.20 -26.59
C ARG A 202 9.64 1.81 -25.26
N TYR A 203 8.54 2.48 -24.86
CA TYR A 203 7.92 2.24 -23.57
C TYR A 203 6.96 1.05 -23.57
N ALA A 204 7.09 0.19 -22.56
CA ALA A 204 6.17 -0.89 -22.24
C ALA A 204 4.89 -0.34 -21.62
N ALA A 205 5.01 0.67 -20.76
CA ALA A 205 3.89 1.27 -20.06
C ALA A 205 4.03 2.78 -19.88
N VAL A 206 2.88 3.46 -19.78
CA VAL A 206 2.71 4.78 -19.17
C VAL A 206 1.97 4.60 -17.85
N VAL A 207 2.53 5.17 -16.76
CA VAL A 207 2.02 5.05 -15.40
C VAL A 207 1.53 6.39 -14.89
N VAL A 208 0.26 6.44 -14.46
CA VAL A 208 -0.39 7.63 -13.89
C VAL A 208 -1.11 7.22 -12.60
N GLN A 209 -1.06 8.06 -11.57
CA GLN A 209 -1.75 7.84 -10.29
C GLN A 209 -2.91 8.82 -10.12
N SER A 210 -4.09 8.32 -9.73
CA SER A 210 -5.24 9.17 -9.40
C SER A 210 -6.02 8.61 -8.20
N PRO A 211 -6.20 9.37 -7.10
CA PRO A 211 -5.54 10.66 -6.83
C PRO A 211 -4.01 10.50 -6.79
N ASN A 212 -3.28 11.53 -7.23
CA ASN A 212 -1.82 11.48 -7.24
C ASN A 212 -1.22 11.87 -5.87
N PHE A 213 0.10 11.84 -5.75
CA PHE A 213 0.79 12.10 -4.48
C PHE A 213 0.59 13.51 -3.92
N PHE A 214 0.14 14.45 -4.72
CA PHE A 214 -0.20 15.81 -4.25
C PHE A 214 -1.67 15.94 -3.83
N GLY A 215 -2.42 14.84 -3.85
CA GLY A 215 -3.85 14.79 -3.61
C GLY A 215 -4.71 15.11 -4.85
N ALA A 216 -4.11 15.55 -5.95
CA ALA A 216 -4.85 15.95 -7.15
C ALA A 216 -5.49 14.76 -7.87
N ILE A 217 -6.75 14.94 -8.31
CA ILE A 217 -7.43 13.98 -9.19
C ILE A 217 -6.82 14.10 -10.58
N ASP A 218 -6.11 13.05 -11.01
CA ASP A 218 -5.21 13.04 -12.18
C ASP A 218 -5.56 11.91 -13.17
N ALA A 219 -6.85 11.65 -13.37
CA ALA A 219 -7.31 10.73 -14.39
C ALA A 219 -6.95 11.25 -15.80
N LEU A 220 -6.57 10.33 -16.71
CA LEU A 220 -6.24 10.71 -18.07
C LEU A 220 -7.44 11.36 -18.77
N PRO A 221 -7.25 12.51 -19.46
CA PRO A 221 -8.30 13.12 -20.26
C PRO A 221 -8.78 12.21 -21.40
N PRO A 222 -10.01 12.40 -21.90
CA PRO A 222 -10.54 11.64 -23.04
C PRO A 222 -9.58 11.63 -24.23
N GLY A 223 -9.41 10.47 -24.87
CA GLY A 223 -8.55 10.26 -26.03
C GLY A 223 -7.06 10.14 -25.76
N VAL A 224 -6.58 10.47 -24.54
CA VAL A 224 -5.14 10.33 -24.21
C VAL A 224 -4.75 8.85 -24.12
N ALA A 225 -5.55 8.04 -23.46
CA ALA A 225 -5.30 6.60 -23.37
C ALA A 225 -5.29 5.94 -24.76
N ASP A 226 -6.15 6.35 -25.67
CA ASP A 226 -6.18 5.80 -27.04
C ASP A 226 -4.90 6.12 -27.81
N ARG A 227 -4.34 7.33 -27.64
CA ARG A 227 -3.04 7.68 -28.24
C ARG A 227 -1.90 6.83 -27.67
N ILE A 228 -1.89 6.59 -26.36
CA ILE A 228 -0.90 5.71 -25.73
C ILE A 228 -1.01 4.30 -26.29
N LYS A 229 -2.22 3.73 -26.34
CA LYS A 229 -2.49 2.38 -26.84
C LYS A 229 -2.18 2.22 -28.32
N ALA A 230 -2.36 3.26 -29.13
CA ALA A 230 -2.00 3.26 -30.55
C ALA A 230 -0.49 2.97 -30.78
N THR A 231 0.35 3.29 -29.80
CA THR A 231 1.79 2.92 -29.82
C THR A 231 2.07 1.53 -29.23
N LYS A 232 1.02 0.74 -28.92
CA LYS A 232 1.11 -0.56 -28.22
C LYS A 232 1.76 -0.45 -26.83
N THR A 233 1.58 0.68 -26.17
CA THR A 233 2.05 0.94 -24.79
C THR A 233 0.88 0.73 -23.84
N VAL A 234 1.11 -0.02 -22.76
CA VAL A 234 0.09 -0.33 -21.74
C VAL A 234 -0.17 0.88 -20.85
N VAL A 235 -1.42 1.18 -20.54
CA VAL A 235 -1.78 2.20 -19.55
C VAL A 235 -1.93 1.54 -18.18
N ILE A 236 -1.09 1.95 -17.24
CA ILE A 236 -1.16 1.51 -15.83
C ILE A 236 -1.72 2.64 -14.99
N GLY A 237 -2.87 2.39 -14.35
CA GLY A 237 -3.43 3.26 -13.33
C GLY A 237 -2.93 2.87 -11.94
N VAL A 238 -2.52 3.85 -11.13
CA VAL A 238 -2.13 3.63 -9.73
C VAL A 238 -3.16 4.26 -8.81
N VAL A 239 -3.54 3.52 -7.76
CA VAL A 239 -4.46 3.97 -6.71
C VAL A 239 -3.79 3.74 -5.36
N ALA A 240 -3.21 4.78 -4.77
CA ALA A 240 -2.59 4.69 -3.44
C ALA A 240 -3.60 4.81 -2.30
N GLU A 241 -4.77 5.39 -2.57
CA GLU A 241 -5.88 5.54 -1.63
C GLU A 241 -7.16 4.88 -2.21
N ALA A 242 -7.40 3.63 -1.77
CA ALA A 242 -8.50 2.84 -2.34
C ALA A 242 -9.91 3.39 -2.04
N MET A 243 -10.10 4.14 -0.93
CA MET A 243 -11.39 4.78 -0.63
C MET A 243 -11.83 5.73 -1.76
N SER A 244 -10.89 6.29 -2.50
CA SER A 244 -11.16 7.15 -3.65
C SER A 244 -11.98 6.46 -4.75
N LEU A 245 -11.85 5.13 -4.90
CA LEU A 245 -12.59 4.34 -5.87
C LEU A 245 -14.11 4.35 -5.66
N ALA A 246 -14.56 4.73 -4.46
CA ALA A 246 -15.99 4.85 -4.16
C ALA A 246 -16.62 6.18 -4.66
N ALA A 247 -15.80 7.18 -4.98
CA ALA A 247 -16.25 8.52 -5.38
C ALA A 247 -15.74 8.94 -6.76
N LEU A 248 -14.60 8.43 -7.20
CA LEU A 248 -13.96 8.84 -8.44
C LEU A 248 -14.23 7.85 -9.59
N ALA A 249 -13.99 8.31 -10.80
CA ALA A 249 -14.07 7.48 -11.99
C ALA A 249 -13.09 6.30 -11.89
N ALA A 250 -13.59 5.09 -12.09
CA ALA A 250 -12.80 3.87 -12.04
C ALA A 250 -11.64 3.90 -13.06
N PRO A 251 -10.45 3.35 -12.73
CA PRO A 251 -9.30 3.35 -13.64
C PRO A 251 -9.57 2.88 -15.05
N ALA A 252 -10.41 1.86 -15.23
CA ALA A 252 -10.79 1.39 -16.57
C ALA A 252 -11.49 2.46 -17.42
N THR A 253 -12.27 3.36 -16.79
CA THR A 253 -13.06 4.38 -17.53
C THR A 253 -12.23 5.47 -18.16
N TRP A 254 -11.01 5.71 -17.66
CA TRP A 254 -10.04 6.63 -18.27
C TRP A 254 -8.90 5.91 -18.98
N GLY A 255 -9.09 4.61 -19.24
CA GLY A 255 -8.31 3.82 -20.17
C GLY A 255 -7.22 2.95 -19.59
N ALA A 256 -7.11 2.79 -18.25
CA ALA A 256 -6.17 1.84 -17.66
C ALA A 256 -6.49 0.41 -18.09
N GLU A 257 -5.46 -0.34 -18.46
CA GLU A 257 -5.53 -1.78 -18.78
C GLU A 257 -5.07 -2.62 -17.60
N ILE A 258 -4.24 -2.03 -16.75
CA ILE A 258 -3.79 -2.60 -15.48
C ILE A 258 -3.99 -1.50 -14.42
N CYS A 259 -4.52 -1.88 -13.27
CA CYS A 259 -4.60 -1.04 -12.08
C CYS A 259 -3.80 -1.68 -10.97
N ALA A 260 -2.83 -0.95 -10.42
CA ALA A 260 -2.07 -1.33 -9.24
C ALA A 260 -2.43 -0.41 -8.08
N GLY A 261 -2.61 -0.92 -6.88
CA GLY A 261 -3.01 -0.06 -5.79
C GLY A 261 -2.78 -0.64 -4.40
N GLU A 262 -3.09 0.20 -3.42
CA GLU A 262 -3.04 -0.10 -1.98
C GLU A 262 -4.45 -0.04 -1.41
N ALA A 263 -4.87 -1.10 -0.73
CA ALA A 263 -6.20 -1.19 -0.14
C ALA A 263 -6.18 -1.19 1.40
N GLN A 264 -5.13 -0.65 2.01
CA GLN A 264 -5.06 -0.46 3.47
C GLN A 264 -6.30 0.26 4.02
N SER A 265 -6.83 1.26 3.31
CA SER A 265 -8.02 2.03 3.67
C SER A 265 -9.27 1.18 3.86
N PHE A 266 -9.32 -0.01 3.29
CA PHE A 266 -10.44 -0.93 3.45
C PHE A 266 -10.24 -1.81 4.69
N GLY A 267 -10.43 -1.23 5.88
CA GLY A 267 -10.52 -1.97 7.13
C GLY A 267 -9.20 -2.53 7.69
N ASN A 268 -8.05 -2.05 7.24
CA ASN A 268 -6.75 -2.40 7.78
C ASN A 268 -6.17 -1.23 8.58
N ALA A 269 -5.73 -1.49 9.81
CA ALA A 269 -5.07 -0.51 10.63
C ALA A 269 -3.68 -0.15 10.06
N ILE A 270 -3.18 1.07 10.34
CA ILE A 270 -1.84 1.49 9.92
C ILE A 270 -0.74 0.63 10.58
N ALA A 271 -0.95 0.19 11.84
CA ALA A 271 -0.20 -0.83 12.56
C ALA A 271 1.34 -0.71 12.38
N TYR A 272 1.91 0.45 12.76
CA TYR A 272 3.36 0.72 12.66
C TYR A 272 3.96 0.58 11.25
N GLY A 273 3.13 0.70 10.20
CA GLY A 273 3.56 0.63 8.81
C GLY A 273 3.24 -0.68 8.10
N GLY A 274 2.35 -1.49 8.66
CA GLY A 274 1.88 -2.71 8.02
C GLY A 274 1.54 -3.85 8.99
N PRO A 275 1.10 -4.99 8.45
CA PRO A 275 1.01 -5.28 7.00
C PRO A 275 -0.07 -4.47 6.30
N HIS A 276 0.18 -4.10 5.05
CA HIS A 276 -0.79 -3.50 4.14
C HIS A 276 -1.35 -4.54 3.16
N VAL A 277 -2.10 -4.13 2.13
CA VAL A 277 -2.63 -5.06 1.13
C VAL A 277 -2.63 -4.44 -0.26
N GLY A 278 -1.63 -4.79 -1.06
CA GLY A 278 -1.56 -4.41 -2.45
C GLY A 278 -2.52 -5.22 -3.32
N PHE A 279 -2.99 -4.63 -4.40
CA PHE A 279 -3.79 -5.31 -5.41
C PHE A 279 -3.34 -5.00 -6.82
N ILE A 280 -3.60 -5.95 -7.73
CA ILE A 280 -3.49 -5.74 -9.16
C ILE A 280 -4.79 -6.21 -9.79
N ALA A 281 -5.43 -5.31 -10.54
CA ALA A 281 -6.53 -5.64 -11.43
C ALA A 281 -6.11 -5.40 -12.88
N ALA A 282 -6.67 -6.17 -13.82
CA ALA A 282 -6.29 -6.08 -15.22
C ALA A 282 -7.43 -6.49 -16.15
N THR A 283 -7.32 -6.09 -17.40
CA THR A 283 -8.17 -6.64 -18.47
C THR A 283 -7.84 -8.11 -18.73
N ASN A 284 -8.77 -8.85 -19.32
CA ASN A 284 -8.59 -10.27 -19.68
C ASN A 284 -7.36 -10.53 -20.57
N ALA A 285 -6.92 -9.55 -21.35
CA ALA A 285 -5.71 -9.63 -22.17
C ALA A 285 -4.43 -9.88 -21.33
N HIS A 286 -4.43 -9.43 -20.07
CA HIS A 286 -3.32 -9.58 -19.15
C HIS A 286 -3.48 -10.71 -18.12
N LEU A 287 -4.62 -11.42 -18.08
CA LEU A 287 -4.93 -12.45 -17.08
C LEU A 287 -3.81 -13.47 -16.87
N ARG A 288 -3.18 -13.95 -17.94
CA ARG A 288 -2.11 -14.96 -17.85
C ARG A 288 -0.77 -14.40 -17.36
N ARG A 289 -0.66 -13.07 -17.18
CA ARG A 289 0.55 -12.39 -16.71
C ARG A 289 0.38 -11.79 -15.32
N ILE A 290 -0.84 -11.79 -14.77
CA ILE A 290 -1.12 -11.19 -13.46
C ILE A 290 -0.33 -11.94 -12.38
N PRO A 291 0.46 -11.27 -11.52
CA PRO A 291 1.21 -11.91 -10.46
C PRO A 291 0.33 -12.29 -9.27
N GLY A 292 0.88 -13.14 -8.41
CA GLY A 292 0.16 -13.62 -7.24
C GLY A 292 -0.88 -14.69 -7.56
N ARG A 293 -1.55 -15.18 -6.53
CA ARG A 293 -2.57 -16.22 -6.63
C ARG A 293 -3.85 -15.71 -7.26
N LEU A 294 -4.57 -16.63 -7.88
CA LEU A 294 -5.92 -16.42 -8.40
C LEU A 294 -6.83 -17.54 -7.91
N VAL A 295 -8.00 -17.15 -7.43
CA VAL A 295 -9.08 -18.09 -7.09
C VAL A 295 -10.12 -18.05 -8.17
N GLY A 296 -10.50 -19.22 -8.68
CA GLY A 296 -11.58 -19.42 -9.64
C GLY A 296 -12.79 -20.05 -8.99
N LYS A 297 -13.98 -19.71 -9.48
CA LYS A 297 -15.22 -20.40 -9.16
C LYS A 297 -15.40 -21.59 -10.09
N SER A 298 -15.79 -22.73 -9.52
CA SER A 298 -16.02 -24.01 -10.22
C SER A 298 -17.24 -24.71 -9.63
N VAL A 299 -17.41 -25.97 -9.93
CA VAL A 299 -18.39 -26.86 -9.32
C VAL A 299 -17.69 -28.13 -8.84
N ASP A 300 -18.19 -28.75 -7.77
CA ASP A 300 -17.72 -30.05 -7.29
C ASP A 300 -18.36 -31.22 -8.06
N GLY A 301 -18.03 -32.45 -7.67
CA GLY A 301 -18.55 -33.67 -8.30
C GLY A 301 -20.07 -33.84 -8.19
N GLU A 302 -20.72 -33.10 -7.30
CA GLU A 302 -22.19 -33.09 -7.11
C GLU A 302 -22.87 -31.89 -7.73
N GLY A 303 -22.10 -31.02 -8.47
CA GLY A 303 -22.61 -29.82 -9.11
C GLY A 303 -22.79 -28.61 -8.19
N ARG A 304 -22.31 -28.65 -6.94
CA ARG A 304 -22.36 -27.51 -6.00
C ARG A 304 -21.24 -26.52 -6.31
N THR A 305 -21.47 -25.24 -6.05
CA THR A 305 -20.44 -24.21 -6.19
C THR A 305 -19.21 -24.55 -5.34
N ALA A 306 -18.04 -24.50 -5.95
CA ALA A 306 -16.74 -24.73 -5.33
C ALA A 306 -15.72 -23.67 -5.78
N TYR A 307 -14.68 -23.46 -4.99
CA TYR A 307 -13.61 -22.51 -5.25
C TYR A 307 -12.27 -23.23 -5.25
N VAL A 308 -11.39 -22.84 -6.18
CA VAL A 308 -10.07 -23.48 -6.33
C VAL A 308 -9.02 -22.44 -6.69
N LEU A 309 -7.76 -22.68 -6.33
CA LEU A 309 -6.63 -21.95 -6.91
C LEU A 309 -6.51 -22.29 -8.39
N THR A 310 -6.41 -21.28 -9.24
CA THR A 310 -6.38 -21.46 -10.69
C THR A 310 -5.12 -20.84 -11.32
N LEU A 311 -4.78 -21.25 -12.54
CA LEU A 311 -3.62 -20.78 -13.30
C LEU A 311 -2.28 -20.88 -12.55
N GLN A 312 -2.13 -21.84 -11.63
CA GLN A 312 -0.95 -22.02 -10.78
C GLN A 312 0.34 -22.30 -11.59
N ALA A 313 0.21 -22.82 -12.82
CA ALA A 313 1.36 -23.13 -13.68
C ALA A 313 2.27 -21.93 -13.98
N ARG A 314 1.85 -20.69 -13.76
CA ARG A 314 2.63 -19.45 -13.91
C ARG A 314 3.37 -19.04 -12.64
N GLU A 315 3.10 -19.68 -11.50
CA GLU A 315 3.64 -19.32 -10.20
C GLU A 315 5.04 -19.89 -9.96
N GLN A 316 5.79 -19.27 -9.04
CA GLN A 316 7.19 -19.54 -8.72
C GLN A 316 7.44 -21.00 -8.34
N HIS A 317 6.58 -21.62 -7.54
CA HIS A 317 6.77 -22.99 -7.07
C HIS A 317 6.68 -24.04 -8.18
N ILE A 318 6.13 -23.69 -9.34
CA ILE A 318 6.07 -24.55 -10.53
C ILE A 318 7.10 -24.12 -11.57
N ARG A 319 7.14 -22.84 -11.92
CA ARG A 319 7.97 -22.30 -13.00
C ARG A 319 9.38 -21.93 -12.59
N ARG A 320 9.65 -21.80 -11.30
CA ARG A 320 10.96 -21.42 -10.72
C ARG A 320 11.48 -20.12 -11.34
N GLU A 321 12.67 -20.11 -11.90
CA GLU A 321 13.30 -18.94 -12.55
C GLU A 321 12.52 -18.38 -13.75
N LYS A 322 11.61 -19.18 -14.32
CA LYS A 322 10.76 -18.78 -15.46
C LYS A 322 9.39 -18.27 -15.04
N ALA A 323 9.15 -18.10 -13.73
CA ALA A 323 7.90 -17.55 -13.22
C ALA A 323 7.71 -16.09 -13.66
N THR A 324 6.45 -15.68 -13.78
CA THR A 324 6.11 -14.28 -14.12
C THR A 324 6.43 -13.30 -13.02
N SER A 325 6.57 -13.78 -11.77
CA SER A 325 6.83 -12.99 -10.58
C SER A 325 7.53 -13.85 -9.52
N ASN A 326 8.28 -13.20 -8.64
CA ASN A 326 8.89 -13.82 -7.46
C ASN A 326 7.97 -13.81 -6.23
N ILE A 327 6.75 -13.29 -6.33
CA ILE A 327 5.76 -13.31 -5.24
C ILE A 327 5.36 -14.77 -4.96
N CYS A 328 5.56 -15.21 -3.71
CA CYS A 328 5.21 -16.55 -3.25
C CYS A 328 3.89 -16.53 -2.45
N THR A 329 3.80 -15.64 -1.48
CA THR A 329 2.61 -15.46 -0.63
C THR A 329 1.98 -14.09 -0.90
N ASN A 330 0.75 -13.93 -0.41
CA ASN A 330 0.00 -12.68 -0.48
C ASN A 330 -0.42 -12.25 0.92
N GLN A 331 -1.08 -11.09 1.03
CA GLN A 331 -1.62 -10.55 2.29
C GLN A 331 -3.07 -11.02 2.50
N ALA A 332 -3.27 -12.34 2.57
CA ALA A 332 -4.59 -12.92 2.56
C ALA A 332 -5.45 -12.52 3.76
N HIS A 333 -4.87 -12.37 4.96
CA HIS A 333 -5.60 -11.90 6.14
C HIS A 333 -6.02 -10.43 6.00
N CYS A 334 -5.15 -9.56 5.48
CA CYS A 334 -5.50 -8.16 5.20
C CYS A 334 -6.56 -8.05 4.10
N ALA A 335 -6.50 -8.91 3.07
CA ALA A 335 -7.53 -9.00 2.04
C ALA A 335 -8.88 -9.47 2.61
N LEU A 336 -8.87 -10.39 3.59
CA LEU A 336 -10.07 -10.80 4.33
C LEU A 336 -10.65 -9.62 5.13
N CYS A 337 -9.82 -8.87 5.86
CA CYS A 337 -10.26 -7.66 6.57
C CYS A 337 -10.94 -6.67 5.60
N ALA A 338 -10.32 -6.44 4.45
CA ALA A 338 -10.87 -5.57 3.42
C ALA A 338 -12.19 -6.11 2.83
N THR A 339 -12.30 -7.42 2.62
CA THR A 339 -13.54 -8.07 2.16
C THR A 339 -14.67 -7.86 3.15
N VAL A 340 -14.43 -8.10 4.44
CA VAL A 340 -15.41 -7.89 5.52
C VAL A 340 -15.80 -6.42 5.62
N TYR A 341 -14.83 -5.51 5.53
CA TYR A 341 -15.07 -4.06 5.54
C TYR A 341 -15.99 -3.64 4.39
N LEU A 342 -15.67 -4.04 3.16
CA LEU A 342 -16.47 -3.72 1.97
C LEU A 342 -17.88 -4.31 2.04
N ALA A 343 -18.01 -5.56 2.53
CA ALA A 343 -19.31 -6.19 2.75
C ALA A 343 -20.14 -5.47 3.82
N ALA A 344 -19.51 -5.04 4.91
CA ALA A 344 -20.19 -4.34 6.01
C ALA A 344 -20.69 -2.95 5.63
N LEU A 345 -19.89 -2.18 4.88
CA LEU A 345 -20.29 -0.85 4.41
C LEU A 345 -21.28 -0.93 3.26
N GLY A 346 -21.11 -1.89 2.38
CA GLY A 346 -21.87 -2.00 1.15
C GLY A 346 -21.69 -0.77 0.24
N LYS A 347 -22.44 -0.72 -0.85
CA LYS A 347 -22.35 0.35 -1.85
C LYS A 347 -22.63 1.75 -1.26
N THR A 348 -23.64 1.86 -0.39
CA THR A 348 -24.08 3.14 0.17
C THR A 348 -23.08 3.64 1.20
N GLY A 349 -22.73 2.80 2.19
CA GLY A 349 -21.80 3.20 3.25
C GLY A 349 -20.40 3.57 2.71
N LEU A 350 -19.92 2.83 1.71
CA LEU A 350 -18.63 3.13 1.10
C LEU A 350 -18.65 4.49 0.37
N ARG A 351 -19.72 4.80 -0.36
CA ARG A 351 -19.90 6.10 -1.02
C ARG A 351 -20.04 7.24 -0.02
N ASP A 352 -20.79 7.03 1.06
CA ASP A 352 -21.00 8.06 2.09
C ASP A 352 -19.69 8.35 2.83
N CYS A 353 -18.90 7.32 3.12
CA CYS A 353 -17.56 7.46 3.70
C CYS A 353 -16.64 8.28 2.77
N ALA A 354 -16.59 7.96 1.47
CA ALA A 354 -15.80 8.70 0.50
C ALA A 354 -16.26 10.16 0.36
N ALA A 355 -17.57 10.42 0.39
CA ALA A 355 -18.13 11.78 0.37
C ALA A 355 -17.70 12.61 1.59
N LEU A 356 -17.65 11.99 2.77
CA LEU A 356 -17.14 12.64 3.98
C LEU A 356 -15.65 13.00 3.85
N ASN A 357 -14.82 12.13 3.26
CA ASN A 357 -13.42 12.45 2.97
C ASN A 357 -13.29 13.71 2.12
N VAL A 358 -14.05 13.80 1.02
CA VAL A 358 -14.08 14.98 0.15
C VAL A 358 -14.53 16.22 0.92
N ALA A 359 -15.59 16.11 1.72
CA ALA A 359 -16.14 17.25 2.48
C ALA A 359 -15.14 17.77 3.52
N ARG A 360 -14.48 16.87 4.27
CA ARG A 360 -13.46 17.24 5.27
C ARG A 360 -12.23 17.86 4.64
N THR A 361 -11.79 17.35 3.50
CA THR A 361 -10.68 17.92 2.75
C THR A 361 -11.02 19.29 2.16
N HIS A 362 -12.25 19.46 1.68
CA HIS A 362 -12.71 20.77 1.23
C HIS A 362 -12.75 21.79 2.37
N GLU A 363 -13.24 21.42 3.54
CA GLU A 363 -13.25 22.25 4.74
C GLU A 363 -11.82 22.65 5.14
N LEU A 364 -10.90 21.67 5.25
CA LEU A 364 -9.48 21.89 5.54
C LEU A 364 -8.87 22.87 4.54
N ARG A 365 -9.02 22.59 3.25
CA ARG A 365 -8.50 23.41 2.14
C ARG A 365 -8.99 24.86 2.22
N THR A 366 -10.29 25.05 2.49
CA THR A 366 -10.91 26.36 2.55
C THR A 366 -10.42 27.16 3.74
N LYS A 367 -10.37 26.55 4.94
CA LYS A 367 -9.95 27.23 6.16
C LYS A 367 -8.46 27.60 6.13
N VAL A 368 -7.61 26.70 5.66
CA VAL A 368 -6.15 26.95 5.55
C VAL A 368 -5.85 28.04 4.52
N ALA A 369 -6.59 28.10 3.41
CA ALA A 369 -6.41 29.13 2.40
C ALA A 369 -6.78 30.56 2.87
N GLN A 370 -7.48 30.69 4.01
CA GLN A 370 -7.84 31.98 4.61
C GLN A 370 -6.75 32.52 5.56
N LEU A 371 -5.74 31.71 5.88
CA LEU A 371 -4.65 32.13 6.76
C LEU A 371 -3.60 32.95 6.02
N ASP A 372 -3.14 34.05 6.63
CA ASP A 372 -2.07 34.87 6.07
C ASP A 372 -0.77 34.07 5.92
N GLY A 373 -0.20 34.13 4.73
CA GLY A 373 1.04 33.40 4.40
C GLY A 373 0.85 31.93 4.01
N TYR A 374 -0.37 31.41 4.02
CA TYR A 374 -0.71 30.06 3.59
C TYR A 374 -1.50 30.08 2.29
N SER A 375 -1.32 29.06 1.46
CA SER A 375 -2.12 28.91 0.24
C SER A 375 -2.16 27.44 -0.21
N VAL A 376 -3.23 27.09 -0.93
CA VAL A 376 -3.26 25.80 -1.62
C VAL A 376 -2.27 25.81 -2.78
N ARG A 377 -1.34 24.85 -2.80
CA ARG A 377 -0.26 24.83 -3.78
C ARG A 377 -0.75 24.46 -5.18
N PHE A 378 -1.67 23.53 -5.30
CA PHE A 378 -2.18 23.04 -6.57
C PHE A 378 -3.69 23.27 -6.69
N ALA A 379 -4.10 23.81 -7.85
CA ALA A 379 -5.50 24.22 -8.08
C ALA A 379 -6.43 23.03 -8.41
N ALA A 380 -5.88 21.87 -8.83
CA ALA A 380 -6.68 20.72 -9.19
C ALA A 380 -7.64 20.29 -8.07
N PRO A 381 -8.80 19.69 -8.43
CA PRO A 381 -9.66 19.02 -7.46
C PRO A 381 -8.89 17.93 -6.70
N ALA A 382 -9.19 17.78 -5.42
CA ALA A 382 -8.53 16.81 -4.53
C ALA A 382 -9.55 15.85 -3.92
N PHE A 383 -9.08 14.68 -3.48
CA PHE A 383 -9.92 13.71 -2.77
C PHE A 383 -9.82 13.88 -1.25
N ASN A 384 -8.77 13.37 -0.61
CA ASN A 384 -8.55 13.44 0.83
C ASN A 384 -7.21 14.02 1.25
N GLU A 385 -6.41 14.49 0.29
CA GLU A 385 -5.13 15.13 0.53
C GLU A 385 -5.05 16.49 -0.16
N VAL A 386 -4.31 17.42 0.44
CA VAL A 386 -4.05 18.75 -0.12
C VAL A 386 -2.62 19.19 0.16
N ALA A 387 -1.91 19.63 -0.88
CA ALA A 387 -0.62 20.27 -0.76
C ALA A 387 -0.83 21.75 -0.41
N VAL A 388 -0.30 22.19 0.73
CA VAL A 388 -0.41 23.54 1.27
C VAL A 388 0.97 24.18 1.27
N ARG A 389 1.09 25.37 0.67
CA ARG A 389 2.26 26.23 0.81
C ARG A 389 2.19 26.92 2.16
N VAL A 390 3.31 26.94 2.89
CA VAL A 390 3.42 27.50 4.24
C VAL A 390 4.49 28.61 4.29
N PRO A 391 4.45 29.50 5.27
CA PRO A 391 5.47 30.53 5.45
C PRO A 391 6.80 29.91 5.95
N GLY A 392 7.78 29.81 5.06
CA GLY A 392 9.07 29.20 5.34
C GLY A 392 9.13 27.72 4.94
N ARG A 393 9.97 26.94 5.62
CA ARG A 393 10.13 25.51 5.29
C ARG A 393 9.01 24.66 5.91
N GLY A 394 8.48 23.75 5.11
CA GLY A 394 7.44 22.82 5.61
C GLY A 394 7.85 22.03 6.86
N ALA A 395 9.10 21.58 6.93
CA ALA A 395 9.63 20.85 8.08
C ALA A 395 9.62 21.67 9.38
N ASP A 396 9.90 22.99 9.31
CA ASP A 396 9.91 23.87 10.49
C ASP A 396 8.48 24.09 11.02
N VAL A 397 7.51 24.26 10.11
CA VAL A 397 6.08 24.37 10.47
C VAL A 397 5.58 23.07 11.10
N LEU A 398 5.93 21.90 10.55
CA LEU A 398 5.57 20.60 11.14
C LEU A 398 6.16 20.44 12.54
N SER A 399 7.41 20.80 12.77
CA SER A 399 8.02 20.77 14.10
C SER A 399 7.32 21.73 15.09
N ALA A 400 6.80 22.85 14.63
CA ALA A 400 6.02 23.77 15.47
C ALA A 400 4.64 23.18 15.83
N LEU A 401 3.97 22.50 14.91
CA LEU A 401 2.71 21.79 15.13
C LEU A 401 2.89 20.61 16.08
N GLU A 402 3.96 19.84 15.94
CA GLU A 402 4.26 18.69 16.80
C GLU A 402 4.38 19.10 18.28
N ARG A 403 5.01 20.25 18.58
CA ARG A 403 5.04 20.81 19.95
C ARG A 403 3.65 21.15 20.52
N LYS A 404 2.63 21.28 19.64
CA LYS A 404 1.22 21.48 19.99
C LYS A 404 0.41 20.18 19.94
N GLN A 405 1.09 19.03 19.85
CA GLN A 405 0.47 17.71 19.72
C GLN A 405 -0.39 17.58 18.46
N ILE A 406 0.07 18.15 17.33
CA ILE A 406 -0.56 18.04 16.02
C ILE A 406 0.46 17.47 15.04
N LEU A 407 0.13 16.33 14.43
CA LEU A 407 0.87 15.76 13.31
C LEU A 407 0.28 16.37 12.02
N GLY A 408 0.86 17.48 11.56
CA GLY A 408 0.28 18.37 10.55
C GLY A 408 0.38 17.86 9.11
N GLY A 409 0.92 16.67 8.87
CA GLY A 409 1.14 16.13 7.53
C GLY A 409 2.61 15.80 7.27
N VAL A 410 3.02 15.78 6.00
CA VAL A 410 4.40 15.49 5.58
C VAL A 410 5.00 16.62 4.76
N ALA A 411 6.29 16.96 5.00
CA ALA A 411 6.99 17.96 4.22
C ALA A 411 7.32 17.43 2.82
N LEU A 412 6.85 18.11 1.77
CA LEU A 412 7.07 17.70 0.37
C LEU A 412 8.52 17.87 -0.06
N GLY A 413 9.27 18.81 0.52
CA GLY A 413 10.69 19.04 0.24
C GLY A 413 11.58 17.80 0.37
N ARG A 414 11.15 16.79 1.12
CA ARG A 414 11.84 15.50 1.22
C ARG A 414 12.03 14.80 -0.12
N TRP A 415 11.07 14.93 -1.04
CA TRP A 415 11.08 14.26 -2.35
C TRP A 415 11.09 15.23 -3.53
N TYR A 416 10.67 16.48 -3.27
CA TYR A 416 10.53 17.55 -4.23
C TYR A 416 11.21 18.81 -3.67
N PRO A 417 12.52 19.00 -3.89
CA PRO A 417 13.23 20.16 -3.35
C PRO A 417 12.58 21.51 -3.71
N GLU A 418 11.92 21.58 -4.87
CA GLU A 418 11.16 22.74 -5.34
C GLU A 418 9.85 23.01 -4.55
N LEU A 419 9.46 22.09 -3.65
CA LEU A 419 8.29 22.18 -2.76
C LEU A 419 8.71 22.16 -1.28
N ASP A 420 9.91 22.68 -0.93
CA ASP A 420 10.40 22.71 0.45
C ASP A 420 9.51 23.60 1.36
N ASP A 421 8.79 24.54 0.76
CA ASP A 421 7.79 25.40 1.39
C ASP A 421 6.39 24.77 1.43
N CYS A 422 6.25 23.47 1.18
CA CYS A 422 4.94 22.80 1.09
C CYS A 422 4.82 21.61 2.04
N ILE A 423 3.60 21.45 2.59
CA ILE A 423 3.17 20.31 3.42
C ILE A 423 2.01 19.63 2.73
N LEU A 424 2.02 18.30 2.66
CA LEU A 424 0.87 17.49 2.28
C LEU A 424 0.08 17.15 3.54
N MET A 425 -1.17 17.61 3.59
CA MET A 425 -2.11 17.38 4.69
C MET A 425 -3.24 16.48 4.24
N THR A 426 -3.72 15.61 5.14
CA THR A 426 -4.80 14.65 4.87
C THR A 426 -5.96 14.86 5.81
N ALA A 427 -7.19 14.77 5.30
CA ALA A 427 -8.40 14.72 6.11
C ALA A 427 -9.32 13.59 5.61
N THR A 428 -9.75 12.73 6.52
CA THR A 428 -10.63 11.60 6.24
C THR A 428 -11.95 11.74 7.01
N GLU A 429 -12.85 10.77 6.92
CA GLU A 429 -14.11 10.77 7.68
C GLU A 429 -13.92 10.76 9.20
N VAL A 430 -12.74 10.34 9.69
CA VAL A 430 -12.42 10.38 11.13
C VAL A 430 -11.81 11.71 11.58
N THR A 431 -11.58 12.64 10.67
CA THR A 431 -11.12 13.98 10.98
C THR A 431 -12.33 14.86 11.31
N SER A 432 -12.47 15.30 12.56
CA SER A 432 -13.58 16.15 12.98
C SER A 432 -13.40 17.62 12.56
N ALA A 433 -14.48 18.39 12.55
CA ALA A 433 -14.40 19.85 12.36
C ALA A 433 -13.55 20.51 13.45
N ALA A 434 -13.64 20.02 14.70
CA ALA A 434 -12.84 20.51 15.81
C ALA A 434 -11.34 20.25 15.63
N ASP A 435 -10.94 19.11 15.00
CA ASP A 435 -9.55 18.84 14.65
C ASP A 435 -9.04 19.84 13.63
N ILE A 436 -9.85 20.14 12.60
CA ILE A 436 -9.51 21.13 11.58
C ILE A 436 -9.37 22.53 12.19
N ASP A 437 -10.29 22.93 13.07
CA ASP A 437 -10.23 24.22 13.77
C ASP A 437 -8.99 24.31 14.67
N ARG A 438 -8.66 23.24 15.37
CA ARG A 438 -7.42 23.14 16.18
C ARG A 438 -6.16 23.33 15.33
N LEU A 439 -6.10 22.68 14.15
CA LEU A 439 -4.99 22.84 13.21
C LEU A 439 -4.89 24.29 12.73
N VAL A 440 -6.00 24.87 12.26
CA VAL A 440 -6.06 26.24 11.73
C VAL A 440 -5.62 27.25 12.78
N THR A 441 -6.10 27.12 14.02
CA THR A 441 -5.66 27.96 15.15
C THR A 441 -4.16 27.80 15.39
N ALA A 442 -3.65 26.57 15.42
CA ALA A 442 -2.24 26.31 15.64
C ALA A 442 -1.35 26.90 14.52
N LEU A 443 -1.80 26.84 13.27
CA LEU A 443 -1.10 27.41 12.11
C LEU A 443 -1.08 28.94 12.17
N SER A 444 -2.17 29.60 12.58
CA SER A 444 -2.25 31.07 12.69
C SER A 444 -1.29 31.65 13.73
N GLU A 445 -0.90 30.85 14.73
CA GLU A 445 0.06 31.24 15.78
C GLU A 445 1.52 31.03 15.40
N ILE A 446 1.81 30.39 14.24
CA ILE A 446 3.17 30.22 13.75
C ILE A 446 3.64 31.50 13.07
N PRO A 447 4.74 32.14 13.55
CA PRO A 447 5.19 33.40 12.99
C PRO A 447 5.51 33.28 11.50
N VAL A 448 4.91 34.13 10.69
CA VAL A 448 5.29 34.31 9.28
C VAL A 448 6.67 34.96 9.26
N ARG A 449 7.74 34.19 9.13
CA ARG A 449 9.07 34.77 8.86
C ARG A 449 9.04 35.34 7.47
N ALA A 450 9.20 36.67 7.36
CA ALA A 450 9.43 37.31 6.08
C ALA A 450 10.59 36.58 5.37
N ALA A 451 10.33 36.04 4.18
CA ALA A 451 11.39 35.44 3.38
C ALA A 451 12.49 36.46 3.22
N ALA A 452 13.68 36.18 3.75
CA ALA A 452 14.86 36.96 3.42
C ALA A 452 15.01 36.84 1.89
N ARG A 453 14.74 37.92 1.18
CA ARG A 453 15.05 38.03 -0.24
C ARG A 453 16.56 37.91 -0.35
N VAL A 454 17.06 36.78 -0.84
CA VAL A 454 18.42 36.59 -1.32
C VAL A 454 18.43 36.91 -2.81
#